data_82bd44ab2251a995b6efdb842d9cd32a
#
_entry.id   82bd44ab2251a995b6efdb842d9cd32a
#
_cell.length_a   1.000
_cell.length_b   1.000
_cell.length_c   1.000
_cell.angle_alpha   90.00
_cell.angle_beta   90.00
_cell.angle_gamma   90.00
#
_symmetry.space_group_name_H-M   'P 1'
#
loop_
_entity.id
_entity.type
_entity.pdbx_description
1 polymer ?
#
loop_
_entity_poly.entity_id
_entity_poly.type
_entity_poly.pdbx_seq_one_letter_code
_entity_poly.pdbx_strand_id
1 'polypeptide(L)' 'MPMEDFLKILDQVKTHTDPHHVFVVITGGEPLMRDDLEECGREIFKREFAWGMVTNGLYLTRERFNALLLSGLRTMTVSL' A
#
# COMPACT_ATOMS: atom_id res chain seq x y z
N MET A 1 -0.50 7.49 -11.09
CA MET A 1 0.97 7.31 -11.06
C MET A 1 1.28 5.85 -11.33
N PRO A 2 2.13 5.56 -12.31
CA PRO A 2 2.58 4.19 -12.53
C PRO A 2 3.32 3.64 -11.32
N MET A 3 3.20 2.34 -11.08
CA MET A 3 3.84 1.69 -9.94
C MET A 3 5.36 1.89 -9.96
N GLU A 4 5.97 1.80 -11.14
CA GLU A 4 7.43 1.97 -11.26
C GLU A 4 7.91 3.32 -10.74
N ASP A 5 7.19 4.40 -11.06
CA ASP A 5 7.56 5.74 -10.61
C ASP A 5 7.38 5.86 -9.10
N PHE A 6 6.32 5.28 -8.57
CA PHE A 6 6.06 5.26 -7.14
C PHE A 6 7.18 4.53 -6.40
N LEU A 7 7.60 3.38 -6.90
CA LEU A 7 8.66 2.59 -6.27
C LEU A 7 10.01 3.32 -6.32
N LYS A 8 10.29 4.07 -7.38
CA LYS A 8 11.50 4.90 -7.45
C LYS A 8 11.50 5.97 -6.36
N ILE A 9 10.34 6.57 -6.09
CA ILE A 9 10.23 7.56 -5.02
C ILE A 9 10.52 6.90 -3.67
N LEU A 10 9.98 5.72 -3.43
CA LEU A 10 10.22 4.98 -2.18
C LEU A 10 11.70 4.65 -2.02
N ASP A 11 12.38 4.25 -3.10
CA ASP A 11 13.80 3.96 -3.06
C ASP A 11 14.61 5.20 -2.71
N GLN A 12 14.21 6.37 -3.21
CA GLN A 12 14.86 7.64 -2.84
C GLN A 12 14.62 7.98 -1.38
N VAL A 13 13.41 7.80 -0.88
CA VAL A 13 13.10 8.03 0.53
C VAL A 13 13.98 7.15 1.42
N LYS A 14 14.16 5.90 1.02
CA LYS A 14 14.95 4.92 1.76
C LYS A 14 16.42 5.33 1.89
N THR A 15 16.96 6.09 0.91
CA THR A 15 18.34 6.57 0.99
C THR A 15 18.52 7.76 1.95
N HIS A 16 17.43 8.42 2.31
CA HIS A 16 17.49 9.64 3.14
C HIS A 16 16.95 9.44 4.55
N THR A 17 16.25 8.34 4.82
CA THR A 17 15.66 8.07 6.12
C THR A 17 15.50 6.57 6.33
N ASP A 18 15.38 6.17 7.60
CA ASP A 18 15.12 4.78 7.95
C ASP A 18 13.68 4.41 7.52
N PRO A 19 13.49 3.41 6.64
CA PRO A 19 12.15 3.03 6.21
C PRO A 19 11.26 2.58 7.36
N HIS A 20 11.82 2.11 8.47
CA HIS A 20 11.04 1.72 9.65
C HIS A 20 10.38 2.92 10.34
N HIS A 21 10.81 4.14 10.03
CA HIS A 21 10.22 5.37 10.56
C HIS A 21 9.21 6.00 9.61
N VAL A 22 8.95 5.37 8.46
CA VAL A 22 8.03 5.90 7.45
C VAL A 22 6.84 4.96 7.32
N PHE A 23 5.65 5.53 7.29
CA PHE A 23 4.42 4.79 7.05
C PHE A 23 3.83 5.27 5.73
N VAL A 24 3.63 4.35 4.78
CA VAL A 24 3.09 4.66 3.46
C VAL A 24 1.58 4.46 3.49
N VAL A 25 0.83 5.48 3.10
CA VAL A 25 -0.63 5.38 3.04
C VAL A 25 -1.09 5.53 1.59
N ILE A 26 -1.81 4.54 1.10
CA ILE A 26 -2.38 4.59 -0.24
C ILE A 26 -3.77 5.20 -0.14
N THR A 27 -3.94 6.36 -0.77
CA THR A 27 -5.20 7.10 -0.80
C THR A 27 -5.48 7.58 -2.21
N GLY A 28 -6.54 8.37 -2.39
CA GLY A 28 -6.88 8.97 -3.68
C GLY A 28 -7.64 8.00 -4.56
N GLY A 29 -8.83 8.39 -5.02
CA GLY A 29 -9.72 7.48 -5.70
C GLY A 29 -10.09 6.31 -4.80
N GLU A 30 -10.30 5.14 -5.38
CA GLU A 30 -10.59 3.92 -4.62
C GLU A 30 -9.45 2.91 -4.87
N PRO A 31 -8.55 2.70 -3.88
CA PRO A 31 -7.41 1.79 -4.07
C PRO A 31 -7.81 0.37 -4.44
N LEU A 32 -8.96 -0.12 -3.96
CA LEU A 32 -9.43 -1.47 -4.26
C LEU A 32 -9.78 -1.67 -5.73
N MET A 33 -9.89 -0.61 -6.51
CA MET A 33 -10.08 -0.72 -7.95
C MET A 33 -8.77 -0.96 -8.72
N ARG A 34 -7.63 -0.84 -8.07
CA ARG A 34 -6.34 -1.14 -8.71
C ARG A 34 -6.15 -2.65 -8.81
N ASP A 35 -5.83 -3.13 -10.00
CA ASP A 35 -5.54 -4.55 -10.22
C ASP A 35 -4.20 -4.96 -9.61
N ASP A 36 -3.28 -4.00 -9.47
CA ASP A 36 -1.92 -4.26 -8.97
C ASP A 36 -1.72 -3.87 -7.50
N LEU A 37 -2.81 -3.69 -6.75
CA LEU A 37 -2.72 -3.20 -5.37
C LEU A 37 -1.90 -4.14 -4.47
N GLU A 38 -2.15 -5.43 -4.55
CA GLU A 38 -1.43 -6.43 -3.75
C GLU A 38 0.05 -6.47 -4.12
N GLU A 39 0.34 -6.41 -5.42
CA GLU A 39 1.72 -6.35 -5.88
C GLU A 39 2.43 -5.10 -5.38
N CYS A 40 1.76 -3.97 -5.46
CA CYS A 40 2.28 -2.70 -4.95
C CYS A 40 2.58 -2.81 -3.45
N GLY A 41 1.66 -3.38 -2.68
CA GLY A 41 1.83 -3.59 -1.25
C GLY A 41 3.03 -4.46 -0.93
N ARG A 42 3.21 -5.56 -1.67
CA ARG A 42 4.36 -6.43 -1.48
C ARG A 42 5.67 -5.70 -1.75
N GLU A 43 5.70 -4.86 -2.79
CA GLU A 43 6.90 -4.08 -3.12
C GLU A 43 7.22 -3.05 -2.05
N ILE A 44 6.20 -2.42 -1.47
CA ILE A 44 6.38 -1.50 -0.34
C ILE A 44 6.96 -2.25 0.86
N PHE A 45 6.40 -3.41 1.16
CA PHE A 45 6.82 -4.23 2.30
C PHE A 45 8.25 -4.76 2.12
N LYS A 46 8.61 -5.17 0.90
CA LYS A 46 9.96 -5.63 0.59
C LYS A 46 11.02 -4.56 0.86
N ARG A 47 10.65 -3.30 0.74
CA ARG A 47 11.52 -2.16 1.01
C ARG A 47 11.53 -1.77 2.49
N GLU A 48 10.90 -2.60 3.33
CA GLU A 48 10.85 -2.45 4.79
C GLU A 48 9.98 -1.28 5.26
N PHE A 49 9.10 -0.77 4.39
CA PHE A 49 8.09 0.20 4.80
C PHE A 49 6.86 -0.51 5.34
N ALA A 50 6.27 0.04 6.39
CA ALA A 50 4.91 -0.31 6.77
C ALA A 50 3.94 0.46 5.88
N TRP A 51 2.80 -0.14 5.55
CA TRP A 51 1.84 0.55 4.69
C TRP A 51 0.40 0.28 5.11
N GLY A 52 -0.46 1.19 4.71
CA GLY A 52 -1.89 1.08 4.95
C GLY A 52 -2.65 1.72 3.81
N MET A 53 -3.97 1.71 3.89
CA MET A 53 -4.81 2.29 2.86
C MET A 53 -6.07 2.89 3.45
N VAL A 54 -6.66 3.82 2.69
CA VAL A 54 -7.98 4.38 2.96
C VAL A 54 -8.89 3.94 1.82
N THR A 55 -10.02 3.33 2.15
CA THR A 55 -10.97 2.81 1.17
C THR A 55 -12.39 3.13 1.58
N ASN A 56 -13.32 3.16 0.61
CA ASN A 56 -14.75 3.24 0.92
C ASN A 56 -15.35 1.87 1.27
N GLY A 57 -14.60 0.79 1.10
CA GLY A 57 -15.01 -0.54 1.49
C GLY A 57 -15.95 -1.25 0.54
N LEU A 58 -16.42 -0.59 -0.52
CA LEU A 58 -17.43 -1.15 -1.42
C LEU A 58 -16.92 -2.36 -2.21
N TYR A 59 -15.62 -2.39 -2.51
CA TYR A 59 -15.01 -3.44 -3.32
C TYR A 59 -14.24 -4.46 -2.48
N LEU A 60 -14.36 -4.36 -1.15
CA LEU A 60 -13.62 -5.24 -0.25
C LEU A 60 -14.32 -6.59 -0.14
N THR A 61 -13.58 -7.66 -0.43
CA THR A 61 -14.02 -9.03 -0.20
C THR A 61 -13.10 -9.66 0.84
N ARG A 62 -13.55 -10.78 1.42
CA ARG A 62 -12.70 -11.52 2.36
C ARG A 62 -11.40 -11.98 1.71
N GLU A 63 -11.52 -12.52 0.49
CA GLU A 63 -10.35 -13.00 -0.25
C GLU A 63 -9.36 -11.87 -0.52
N ARG A 64 -9.88 -10.71 -0.92
CA ARG A 64 -9.01 -9.56 -1.19
C ARG A 64 -8.38 -9.03 0.08
N PHE A 65 -9.14 -8.97 1.16
CA PHE A 65 -8.61 -8.54 2.46
C PHE A 65 -7.47 -9.44 2.91
N ASN A 66 -7.65 -10.76 2.79
CA ASN A 66 -6.60 -11.72 3.14
C ASN A 66 -5.36 -11.54 2.26
N ALA A 67 -5.54 -11.33 0.95
CA ALA A 67 -4.44 -11.10 0.04
C ALA A 67 -3.65 -9.82 0.41
N LEU A 68 -4.37 -8.77 0.81
CA LEU A 68 -3.73 -7.52 1.23
C LEU A 68 -2.95 -7.70 2.53
N LEU A 69 -3.47 -8.45 3.49
CA LEU A 69 -2.74 -8.76 4.72
C LEU A 69 -1.46 -9.54 4.42
N LEU A 70 -1.53 -10.49 3.50
CA LEU A 70 -0.35 -11.25 3.08
C LEU A 70 0.65 -10.38 2.30
N SER A 71 0.20 -9.26 1.76
CA SER A 71 1.06 -8.29 1.07
C SER A 71 1.68 -7.26 2.02
N GLY A 72 1.45 -7.42 3.32
CA GLY A 72 2.03 -6.56 4.34
C GLY A 72 1.15 -5.40 4.79
N LEU A 73 -0.13 -5.38 4.40
CA LEU A 73 -1.05 -4.33 4.86
C LEU A 73 -1.09 -4.32 6.38
N ARG A 74 -0.85 -3.15 6.98
CA ARG A 74 -0.82 -2.99 8.43
C ARG A 74 -2.08 -2.35 8.97
N THR A 75 -2.61 -1.36 8.27
CA THR A 75 -3.84 -0.68 8.69
C THR A 75 -4.75 -0.45 7.49
N MET A 76 -6.04 -0.43 7.77
CA MET A 76 -7.04 -0.07 6.78
C MET A 76 -8.06 0.85 7.43
N THR A 77 -8.28 2.01 6.83
CA THR A 77 -9.31 2.94 7.25
C THR A 77 -10.46 2.86 6.26
N VAL A 78 -11.65 2.60 6.76
CA VAL A 78 -12.86 2.58 5.92
C VAL A 78 -13.59 3.90 6.12
N SER A 79 -13.75 4.65 5.04
CA SER A 79 -14.45 5.94 5.04
C SER A 79 -15.84 5.74 4.44
N LEU A 80 -16.87 6.13 5.15
CA LEU A 80 -18.25 5.99 4.70
C LEU A 80 -18.76 7.26 4.04
#